data_cb83f7287734b0d3cbbf19630ecf3cfb
#
_entry.id   cb83f7287734b0d3cbbf19630ecf3cfb
#
_cell.length_a   1.000
_cell.length_b   1.000
_cell.length_c   1.000
_cell.angle_alpha   90.00
_cell.angle_beta   90.00
_cell.angle_gamma   90.00
#
_symmetry.space_group_name_H-M   'P 1'
#
loop_
_entity.id
_entity.type
_entity.pdbx_description
1 polymer ?
#
loop_
_entity_poly.entity_id
_entity_poly.type
_entity_poly.pdbx_seq_one_letter_code
_entity_poly.pdbx_strand_id
1 'polypeptide(L)'
;MGPFGWATHAVADGRMCRKIDPDAAPITTSLGVLGMPGFTGWYGLHEIGKPKAGETLVVAAATGPVGSMVGQLAKSLGLRAVGIAGGADKCALAVDTFGFDACLDHRAFPDARALRKALAEAAPDGIDIYFENVGGKVLEAVIPLMNPHGRIPLCGMISWYNAGGLGAGAEAAMSVPALWRSILVQHLTVRGFIISNHWDRMPDFLADVAPKVASGQIKVVEDIAQGLENAPAAFIGLLEGRNVGKQLVKLV
;
A
#
# COMPACT_ATOMS: atom_id res chain seq x y z
N MET A 1 0.86 15.19 -16.08
CA MET A 1 1.70 14.50 -15.09
C MET A 1 2.93 13.93 -15.79
N GLY A 2 4.11 14.10 -15.22
CA GLY A 2 5.36 13.65 -15.82
C GLY A 2 6.53 13.69 -14.81
N PRO A 3 7.75 13.29 -15.18
CA PRO A 3 8.92 13.20 -14.31
C PRO A 3 9.63 14.55 -14.20
N PHE A 4 9.09 15.48 -13.42
CA PHE A 4 9.58 16.85 -13.35
C PHE A 4 10.55 17.13 -12.20
N GLY A 5 10.75 16.18 -11.28
CA GLY A 5 11.56 16.41 -10.07
C GLY A 5 10.93 17.42 -9.09
N TRP A 6 11.72 17.88 -8.13
CA TRP A 6 11.33 18.90 -7.15
C TRP A 6 11.73 20.27 -7.66
N ALA A 7 10.91 20.86 -8.49
CA ALA A 7 11.19 22.14 -9.12
C ALA A 7 9.90 22.91 -9.39
N THR A 8 9.97 24.24 -9.33
CA THR A 8 8.87 25.13 -9.71
C THR A 8 8.66 25.14 -11.23
N HIS A 9 9.72 24.92 -12.00
CA HIS A 9 9.70 24.87 -13.45
C HIS A 9 10.57 23.72 -13.92
N ALA A 10 10.14 23.04 -14.98
CA ALA A 10 10.90 21.95 -15.60
C ALA A 10 10.66 21.92 -17.10
N VAL A 11 11.65 21.42 -17.84
CA VAL A 11 11.52 21.07 -19.25
C VAL A 11 11.49 19.56 -19.36
N ALA A 12 10.49 19.02 -20.04
CA ALA A 12 10.34 17.58 -20.22
C ALA A 12 9.84 17.25 -21.62
N ASP A 13 10.13 16.03 -22.09
CA ASP A 13 9.55 15.49 -23.31
C ASP A 13 8.05 15.23 -23.13
N GLY A 14 7.22 15.87 -23.92
CA GLY A 14 5.76 15.71 -23.86
C GLY A 14 5.30 14.25 -24.04
N ARG A 15 6.08 13.39 -24.69
CA ARG A 15 5.80 11.95 -24.82
C ARG A 15 5.84 11.21 -23.47
N MET A 16 6.55 11.76 -22.50
CA MET A 16 6.63 11.23 -21.13
C MET A 16 5.55 11.83 -20.22
N CYS A 17 4.68 12.68 -20.75
CA CYS A 17 3.66 13.38 -20.01
C CYS A 17 2.27 12.82 -20.31
N ARG A 18 1.49 12.61 -19.27
CA ARG A 18 0.07 12.29 -19.40
C ARG A 18 -0.76 13.56 -19.15
N LYS A 19 -1.67 13.88 -20.07
CA LYS A 19 -2.68 14.93 -19.83
C LYS A 19 -3.62 14.47 -18.71
N ILE A 20 -3.95 15.37 -17.81
CA ILE A 20 -4.91 15.16 -16.73
C ILE A 20 -6.17 15.93 -17.08
N ASP A 21 -7.33 15.33 -16.85
CA ASP A 21 -8.63 15.99 -16.93
C ASP A 21 -8.97 16.54 -15.54
N PRO A 22 -8.97 17.86 -15.36
CA PRO A 22 -9.28 18.48 -14.06
C PRO A 22 -10.77 18.39 -13.70
N ASP A 23 -11.63 18.15 -14.67
CA ASP A 23 -13.09 18.05 -14.46
C ASP A 23 -13.49 16.65 -14.00
N ALA A 24 -12.67 15.64 -14.26
CA ALA A 24 -12.94 14.26 -13.85
C ALA A 24 -12.69 14.00 -12.36
N ALA A 25 -11.67 14.65 -11.76
CA ALA A 25 -11.35 14.56 -10.34
C ALA A 25 -10.33 15.66 -9.96
N PRO A 26 -10.16 15.99 -8.66
CA PRO A 26 -9.10 16.89 -8.20
C PRO A 26 -7.74 16.46 -8.76
N ILE A 27 -6.97 17.39 -9.34
CA ILE A 27 -5.71 17.08 -10.03
C ILE A 27 -4.67 16.37 -9.13
N THR A 28 -4.72 16.62 -7.81
CA THR A 28 -3.87 15.99 -6.80
C THR A 28 -4.00 14.46 -6.81
N THR A 29 -5.21 13.95 -7.10
CA THR A 29 -5.49 12.50 -7.18
C THR A 29 -4.60 11.78 -8.19
N SER A 30 -4.15 12.49 -9.23
CA SER A 30 -3.25 11.94 -10.26
C SER A 30 -1.84 11.61 -9.74
N LEU A 31 -1.46 12.13 -8.57
CA LEU A 31 -0.21 11.76 -7.87
C LEU A 31 -0.42 10.67 -6.81
N GLY A 32 -1.65 10.33 -6.52
CA GLY A 32 -2.06 9.37 -5.50
C GLY A 32 -2.97 8.28 -6.05
N VAL A 33 -4.26 8.39 -5.72
CA VAL A 33 -5.30 7.38 -5.98
C VAL A 33 -5.53 7.10 -7.47
N LEU A 34 -5.42 8.09 -8.35
CA LEU A 34 -5.51 7.94 -9.82
C LEU A 34 -4.13 8.03 -10.52
N GLY A 35 -3.06 7.88 -9.75
CA GLY A 35 -1.68 7.85 -10.22
C GLY A 35 -1.00 6.51 -10.01
N MET A 36 0.34 6.55 -10.02
CA MET A 36 1.16 5.36 -9.84
C MET A 36 0.82 4.57 -8.57
N PRO A 37 0.62 5.19 -7.38
CA PRO A 37 0.31 4.42 -6.17
C PRO A 37 -1.03 3.67 -6.25
N GLY A 38 -2.09 4.32 -6.74
CA GLY A 38 -3.39 3.66 -6.93
C GLY A 38 -3.30 2.53 -7.95
N PHE A 39 -2.64 2.77 -9.07
CA PHE A 39 -2.37 1.76 -10.10
C PHE A 39 -1.56 0.57 -9.56
N THR A 40 -0.57 0.83 -8.70
CA THR A 40 0.22 -0.21 -8.03
C THR A 40 -0.66 -1.11 -7.17
N GLY A 41 -1.54 -0.52 -6.35
CA GLY A 41 -2.48 -1.26 -5.52
C GLY A 41 -3.48 -2.08 -6.33
N TRP A 42 -4.07 -1.47 -7.35
CA TRP A 42 -5.01 -2.13 -8.25
C TRP A 42 -4.37 -3.31 -9.00
N TYR A 43 -3.21 -3.09 -9.62
CA TYR A 43 -2.50 -4.13 -10.37
C TYR A 43 -2.10 -5.31 -9.47
N GLY A 44 -1.45 -5.02 -8.35
CA GLY A 44 -1.01 -6.07 -7.42
C GLY A 44 -2.18 -6.88 -6.86
N LEU A 45 -3.30 -6.23 -6.54
CA LEU A 45 -4.48 -6.91 -6.05
C LEU A 45 -5.13 -7.79 -7.12
N HIS A 46 -5.40 -7.25 -8.31
CA HIS A 46 -6.13 -7.98 -9.36
C HIS A 46 -5.28 -9.04 -10.06
N GLU A 47 -4.05 -8.71 -10.46
CA GLU A 47 -3.21 -9.59 -11.28
C GLU A 47 -2.45 -10.65 -10.46
N ILE A 48 -2.13 -10.33 -9.22
CA ILE A 48 -1.33 -11.22 -8.35
C ILE A 48 -2.18 -11.77 -7.22
N GLY A 49 -2.89 -10.90 -6.51
CA GLY A 49 -3.79 -11.26 -5.41
C GLY A 49 -4.96 -12.11 -5.89
N LYS A 50 -5.53 -11.81 -7.06
CA LYS A 50 -6.67 -12.52 -7.66
C LYS A 50 -7.79 -12.77 -6.65
N PRO A 51 -8.34 -11.68 -6.08
CA PRO A 51 -9.26 -11.75 -4.94
C PRO A 51 -10.55 -12.48 -5.29
N LYS A 52 -11.09 -13.21 -4.31
CA LYS A 52 -12.39 -13.85 -4.38
C LYS A 52 -13.25 -13.37 -3.22
N ALA A 53 -14.53 -13.16 -3.45
CA ALA A 53 -15.46 -12.76 -2.39
C ALA A 53 -15.42 -13.77 -1.22
N GLY A 54 -15.44 -13.25 0.01
CA GLY A 54 -15.34 -14.04 1.24
C GLY A 54 -13.92 -14.32 1.71
N GLU A 55 -12.88 -14.05 0.91
CA GLU A 55 -11.49 -14.18 1.35
C GLU A 55 -11.08 -13.05 2.32
N THR A 56 -10.04 -13.31 3.09
CA THR A 56 -9.40 -12.32 3.97
C THR A 56 -8.13 -11.76 3.33
N LEU A 57 -8.10 -10.42 3.20
CA LEU A 57 -6.92 -9.68 2.79
C LEU A 57 -6.31 -8.96 4.00
N VAL A 58 -4.99 -9.09 4.14
CA VAL A 58 -4.18 -8.23 5.03
C VAL A 58 -3.30 -7.33 4.17
N VAL A 59 -3.25 -6.03 4.52
CA VAL A 59 -2.37 -5.08 3.84
C VAL A 59 -1.53 -4.29 4.82
N ALA A 60 -0.22 -4.26 4.59
CA ALA A 60 0.72 -3.45 5.34
C ALA A 60 0.73 -2.00 4.82
N ALA A 61 1.05 -1.03 5.69
CA ALA A 61 0.95 0.41 5.42
C ALA A 61 -0.45 0.81 4.93
N ALA A 62 -1.49 0.37 5.65
CA ALA A 62 -2.90 0.42 5.26
C ALA A 62 -3.43 1.82 4.93
N THR A 63 -2.86 2.89 5.51
CA THR A 63 -3.29 4.28 5.26
C THR A 63 -2.46 5.01 4.22
N GLY A 64 -1.40 4.39 3.72
CA GLY A 64 -0.65 4.93 2.59
C GLY A 64 -1.43 4.83 1.27
N PRO A 65 -1.00 5.54 0.21
CA PRO A 65 -1.77 5.63 -1.02
C PRO A 65 -1.94 4.29 -1.77
N VAL A 66 -1.04 3.34 -1.57
CA VAL A 66 -1.17 1.96 -2.08
C VAL A 66 -2.09 1.15 -1.17
N GLY A 67 -1.80 1.12 0.14
CA GLY A 67 -2.53 0.30 1.10
C GLY A 67 -4.00 0.67 1.22
N SER A 68 -4.34 1.96 1.25
CA SER A 68 -5.73 2.43 1.29
C SER A 68 -6.51 2.07 0.02
N MET A 69 -5.88 2.12 -1.15
CA MET A 69 -6.48 1.66 -2.40
C MET A 69 -6.77 0.16 -2.34
N VAL A 70 -5.79 -0.65 -1.94
CA VAL A 70 -5.93 -2.11 -1.84
C VAL A 70 -7.07 -2.50 -0.91
N GLY A 71 -7.13 -1.91 0.29
CA GLY A 71 -8.18 -2.22 1.26
C GLY A 71 -9.58 -1.84 0.77
N GLN A 72 -9.75 -0.65 0.20
CA GLN A 72 -11.04 -0.19 -0.33
C GLN A 72 -11.50 -1.04 -1.52
N LEU A 73 -10.59 -1.40 -2.42
CA LEU A 73 -10.89 -2.34 -3.51
C LEU A 73 -11.27 -3.72 -2.97
N ALA A 74 -10.54 -4.26 -2.00
CA ALA A 74 -10.88 -5.53 -1.37
C ALA A 74 -12.29 -5.50 -0.77
N LYS A 75 -12.65 -4.42 -0.06
CA LYS A 75 -14.02 -4.24 0.46
C LYS A 75 -15.07 -4.22 -0.66
N SER A 76 -14.81 -3.51 -1.75
CA SER A 76 -15.74 -3.46 -2.90
C SER A 76 -15.91 -4.81 -3.60
N LEU A 77 -14.94 -5.71 -3.46
CA LEU A 77 -14.95 -7.07 -3.99
C LEU A 77 -15.48 -8.12 -2.99
N GLY A 78 -15.95 -7.69 -1.83
CA GLY A 78 -16.56 -8.57 -0.83
C GLY A 78 -15.55 -9.34 0.04
N LEU A 79 -14.31 -8.85 0.16
CA LEU A 79 -13.32 -9.43 1.05
C LEU A 79 -13.43 -8.83 2.46
N ARG A 80 -12.95 -9.59 3.45
CA ARG A 80 -12.54 -9.04 4.73
C ARG A 80 -11.20 -8.33 4.56
N ALA A 81 -11.13 -7.05 4.90
CA ALA A 81 -9.92 -6.25 4.80
C ALA A 81 -9.37 -5.90 6.19
N VAL A 82 -8.17 -6.37 6.51
CA VAL A 82 -7.45 -6.07 7.75
C VAL A 82 -6.22 -5.23 7.43
N GLY A 83 -6.13 -4.06 8.04
CA GLY A 83 -5.02 -3.14 7.89
C GLY A 83 -3.94 -3.34 8.96
N ILE A 84 -2.69 -3.02 8.61
CA ILE A 84 -1.62 -2.81 9.57
C ILE A 84 -1.03 -1.44 9.30
N ALA A 85 -1.01 -0.57 10.32
CA ALA A 85 -0.52 0.80 10.22
C ALA A 85 0.35 1.18 11.43
N GLY A 86 0.91 2.37 11.45
CA GLY A 86 1.73 2.85 12.56
C GLY A 86 1.03 3.99 13.30
N GLY A 87 0.42 3.71 14.44
CA GLY A 87 -0.30 4.65 15.29
C GLY A 87 -1.80 4.43 15.29
N ALA A 88 -2.43 4.68 16.45
CA ALA A 88 -3.87 4.48 16.67
C ALA A 88 -4.72 5.33 15.71
N ASP A 89 -4.34 6.59 15.46
CA ASP A 89 -5.07 7.50 14.57
C ASP A 89 -5.12 6.98 13.12
N LYS A 90 -4.02 6.37 12.65
CA LYS A 90 -4.00 5.73 11.33
C LYS A 90 -4.88 4.49 11.28
N CYS A 91 -4.92 3.73 12.35
CA CYS A 91 -5.81 2.58 12.44
C CYS A 91 -7.29 3.01 12.45
N ALA A 92 -7.63 4.06 13.20
CA ALA A 92 -8.96 4.65 13.18
C ALA A 92 -9.33 5.15 11.76
N LEU A 93 -8.42 5.87 11.09
CA LEU A 93 -8.62 6.31 9.71
C LEU A 93 -8.90 5.14 8.75
N ALA A 94 -8.16 4.03 8.90
CA ALA A 94 -8.36 2.84 8.06
C ALA A 94 -9.77 2.25 8.25
N VAL A 95 -10.26 2.16 9.48
CA VAL A 95 -11.57 1.60 9.79
C VAL A 95 -12.68 2.60 9.42
N ASP A 96 -12.62 3.82 9.97
CA ASP A 96 -13.73 4.76 9.94
C ASP A 96 -13.91 5.43 8.57
N THR A 97 -12.79 5.63 7.84
CA THR A 97 -12.82 6.33 6.55
C THR A 97 -12.69 5.39 5.36
N PHE A 98 -11.76 4.44 5.42
CA PHE A 98 -11.52 3.53 4.29
C PHE A 98 -12.33 2.23 4.37
N GLY A 99 -13.08 2.00 5.47
CA GLY A 99 -14.00 0.89 5.61
C GLY A 99 -13.34 -0.47 5.83
N PHE A 100 -12.12 -0.50 6.37
CA PHE A 100 -11.50 -1.75 6.79
C PHE A 100 -12.29 -2.41 7.92
N ASP A 101 -12.30 -3.73 7.98
CA ASP A 101 -12.98 -4.47 9.06
C ASP A 101 -12.20 -4.40 10.38
N ALA A 102 -10.87 -4.25 10.30
CA ALA A 102 -9.99 -4.03 11.44
C ALA A 102 -8.68 -3.39 10.98
N CYS A 103 -7.98 -2.72 11.90
CA CYS A 103 -6.62 -2.26 11.68
C CYS A 103 -5.79 -2.38 12.95
N LEU A 104 -4.57 -2.88 12.84
CA LEU A 104 -3.66 -3.09 13.96
C LEU A 104 -2.52 -2.06 13.92
N ASP A 105 -2.30 -1.39 15.05
CA ASP A 105 -1.11 -0.55 15.23
C ASP A 105 0.10 -1.42 15.52
N HIS A 106 0.96 -1.62 14.52
CA HIS A 106 2.14 -2.45 14.69
C HIS A 106 3.13 -1.91 15.75
N ARG A 107 3.03 -0.62 16.11
CA ARG A 107 3.89 0.01 17.14
C ARG A 107 3.47 -0.39 18.56
N ALA A 108 2.20 -0.77 18.76
CA ALA A 108 1.69 -1.21 20.05
C ALA A 108 2.19 -2.60 20.48
N PHE A 109 2.83 -3.36 19.58
CA PHE A 109 3.31 -4.70 19.85
C PHE A 109 4.83 -4.74 19.90
N PRO A 110 5.43 -5.35 20.94
CA PRO A 110 6.89 -5.39 21.11
C PRO A 110 7.59 -6.21 20.04
N ASP A 111 6.96 -7.26 19.55
CA ASP A 111 7.57 -8.21 18.60
C ASP A 111 6.53 -8.79 17.61
N ALA A 112 7.02 -9.58 16.65
CA ALA A 112 6.18 -10.22 15.65
C ALA A 112 5.20 -11.26 16.24
N ARG A 113 5.55 -11.91 17.36
CA ARG A 113 4.71 -12.92 18.01
C ARG A 113 3.48 -12.26 18.63
N ALA A 114 3.66 -11.14 19.32
CA ALA A 114 2.56 -10.38 19.91
C ALA A 114 1.64 -9.81 18.81
N LEU A 115 2.20 -9.25 17.74
CA LEU A 115 1.43 -8.77 16.60
C LEU A 115 0.66 -9.91 15.91
N ARG A 116 1.29 -11.08 15.73
CA ARG A 116 0.65 -12.27 15.14
C ARG A 116 -0.56 -12.73 15.94
N LYS A 117 -0.48 -12.72 17.28
CA LYS A 117 -1.60 -13.12 18.13
C LYS A 117 -2.80 -12.20 17.89
N ALA A 118 -2.61 -10.89 17.91
CA ALA A 118 -3.67 -9.93 17.65
C ALA A 118 -4.20 -10.02 16.21
N LEU A 119 -3.32 -10.29 15.24
CA LEU A 119 -3.70 -10.47 13.84
C LEU A 119 -4.54 -11.73 13.63
N ALA A 120 -4.26 -12.82 14.35
CA ALA A 120 -5.08 -14.03 14.31
C ALA A 120 -6.51 -13.78 14.84
N GLU A 121 -6.66 -12.89 15.81
CA GLU A 121 -7.99 -12.47 16.30
C GLU A 121 -8.72 -11.58 15.27
N ALA A 122 -7.99 -10.72 14.54
CA ALA A 122 -8.55 -9.88 13.50
C ALA A 122 -8.85 -10.62 12.19
N ALA A 123 -8.15 -11.74 11.94
CA ALA A 123 -8.31 -12.60 10.77
C ALA A 123 -8.55 -14.06 11.20
N PRO A 124 -9.72 -14.37 11.81
CA PRO A 124 -9.98 -15.68 12.44
C PRO A 124 -9.97 -16.84 11.45
N ASP A 125 -10.29 -16.59 10.19
CA ASP A 125 -10.30 -17.59 9.12
C ASP A 125 -8.94 -17.72 8.39
N GLY A 126 -7.89 -17.08 8.93
CA GLY A 126 -6.58 -17.00 8.29
C GLY A 126 -6.51 -15.91 7.21
N ILE A 127 -5.42 -15.92 6.42
CA ILE A 127 -5.11 -14.86 5.46
C ILE A 127 -4.94 -15.46 4.07
N ASP A 128 -5.78 -15.07 3.12
CA ASP A 128 -5.73 -15.55 1.74
C ASP A 128 -4.83 -14.68 0.86
N ILE A 129 -4.83 -13.36 1.13
CA ILE A 129 -4.02 -12.40 0.40
C ILE A 129 -3.26 -11.51 1.40
N TYR A 130 -1.93 -11.47 1.27
CA TYR A 130 -1.11 -10.50 1.99
C TYR A 130 -0.46 -9.52 1.02
N PHE A 131 -0.91 -8.28 1.02
CA PHE A 131 -0.32 -7.24 0.19
C PHE A 131 0.87 -6.60 0.92
N GLU A 132 2.07 -6.96 0.51
CA GLU A 132 3.31 -6.61 1.19
C GLU A 132 3.89 -5.28 0.72
N ASN A 133 3.99 -4.33 1.66
CA ASN A 133 4.57 -3.00 1.45
C ASN A 133 5.72 -2.67 2.42
N VAL A 134 5.93 -3.45 3.47
CA VAL A 134 6.73 -3.05 4.64
C VAL A 134 7.92 -3.96 4.92
N GLY A 135 7.72 -5.28 4.97
CA GLY A 135 8.73 -6.24 5.43
C GLY A 135 8.87 -6.30 6.97
N GLY A 136 9.99 -6.82 7.43
CA GLY A 136 10.37 -6.86 8.84
C GLY A 136 9.36 -7.55 9.75
N LYS A 137 9.14 -6.98 10.94
CA LYS A 137 8.23 -7.50 11.97
C LYS A 137 6.82 -7.82 11.45
N VAL A 138 6.32 -7.03 10.49
CA VAL A 138 4.98 -7.22 9.93
C VAL A 138 4.94 -8.49 9.09
N LEU A 139 5.89 -8.68 8.18
CA LEU A 139 6.04 -9.91 7.38
C LEU A 139 6.13 -11.15 8.26
N GLU A 140 6.95 -11.12 9.32
CA GLU A 140 7.08 -12.22 10.29
C GLU A 140 5.78 -12.57 11.00
N ALA A 141 4.98 -11.57 11.31
CA ALA A 141 3.70 -11.79 11.97
C ALA A 141 2.68 -12.43 11.03
N VAL A 142 2.65 -11.99 9.76
CA VAL A 142 1.63 -12.39 8.77
C VAL A 142 1.88 -13.79 8.20
N ILE A 143 3.11 -14.10 7.79
CA ILE A 143 3.43 -15.34 7.06
C ILE A 143 2.88 -16.62 7.72
N PRO A 144 3.00 -16.81 9.05
CA PRO A 144 2.49 -18.02 9.69
C PRO A 144 0.97 -18.14 9.74
N LEU A 145 0.24 -17.07 9.42
CA LEU A 145 -1.23 -17.02 9.39
C LEU A 145 -1.81 -17.14 7.98
N MET A 146 -0.93 -17.26 6.96
CA MET A 146 -1.39 -17.45 5.58
C MET A 146 -2.11 -18.77 5.41
N ASN A 147 -3.23 -18.75 4.71
CA ASN A 147 -3.97 -19.93 4.31
C ASN A 147 -3.21 -20.72 3.23
N PRO A 148 -3.47 -22.03 3.08
CA PRO A 148 -2.98 -22.79 1.93
C PRO A 148 -3.39 -22.12 0.61
N HIS A 149 -2.46 -22.07 -0.34
CA HIS A 149 -2.61 -21.37 -1.63
C HIS A 149 -2.76 -19.84 -1.50
N GLY A 150 -2.35 -19.26 -0.38
CA GLY A 150 -2.32 -17.82 -0.18
C GLY A 150 -1.43 -17.11 -1.21
N ARG A 151 -1.75 -15.85 -1.49
CA ARG A 151 -1.07 -15.03 -2.51
C ARG A 151 -0.46 -13.81 -1.87
N ILE A 152 0.80 -13.51 -2.24
CA ILE A 152 1.55 -12.38 -1.69
C ILE A 152 2.03 -11.50 -2.85
N PRO A 153 1.25 -10.47 -3.24
CA PRO A 153 1.78 -9.37 -4.05
C PRO A 153 2.90 -8.65 -3.29
N LEU A 154 4.14 -8.83 -3.71
CA LEU A 154 5.30 -8.19 -3.11
C LEU A 154 5.55 -6.86 -3.83
N CYS A 155 5.01 -5.78 -3.26
CA CYS A 155 5.03 -4.44 -3.80
C CYS A 155 6.24 -3.63 -3.33
N GLY A 156 6.62 -3.75 -2.04
CA GLY A 156 7.72 -3.00 -1.47
C GLY A 156 8.08 -3.42 -0.05
N MET A 157 9.18 -2.88 0.43
CA MET A 157 9.70 -3.16 1.77
C MET A 157 10.24 -1.87 2.40
N ILE A 158 9.32 -0.94 2.71
CA ILE A 158 9.68 0.42 3.15
C ILE A 158 10.48 0.44 4.47
N SER A 159 10.36 -0.60 5.32
CA SER A 159 11.14 -0.72 6.54
C SER A 159 12.66 -0.77 6.28
N TRP A 160 13.08 -1.13 5.07
CA TRP A 160 14.49 -1.21 4.69
C TRP A 160 15.06 0.08 4.11
N TYR A 161 14.23 1.07 3.77
CA TYR A 161 14.69 2.31 3.15
C TYR A 161 15.62 3.09 4.08
N ASN A 162 15.33 3.12 5.38
CA ASN A 162 16.16 3.79 6.38
C ASN A 162 17.38 2.94 6.83
N ALA A 163 17.45 1.66 6.42
CA ALA A 163 18.55 0.76 6.74
C ALA A 163 19.66 0.75 5.67
N GLY A 164 19.73 1.76 4.81
CA GLY A 164 20.74 1.86 3.75
C GLY A 164 20.37 1.13 2.46
N GLY A 165 19.10 0.81 2.25
CA GLY A 165 18.57 0.16 1.06
C GLY A 165 18.16 -1.30 1.26
N LEU A 166 17.68 -1.92 0.19
CA LEU A 166 17.21 -3.31 0.20
C LEU A 166 18.35 -4.27 0.58
N GLY A 167 18.28 -4.81 1.80
CA GLY A 167 19.22 -5.81 2.29
C GLY A 167 20.46 -5.28 3.01
N ALA A 168 20.64 -3.96 3.15
CA ALA A 168 21.74 -3.40 3.93
C ALA A 168 21.34 -3.24 5.40
N GLY A 169 22.07 -3.87 6.33
CA GLY A 169 21.94 -3.64 7.78
C GLY A 169 20.62 -4.03 8.43
N ALA A 170 19.68 -4.60 7.68
CA ALA A 170 18.45 -5.10 8.25
C ALA A 170 18.79 -6.37 9.08
N GLU A 171 18.55 -6.34 10.38
CA GLU A 171 18.41 -7.58 11.13
C GLU A 171 17.35 -8.41 10.42
N ALA A 172 17.77 -9.58 9.95
CA ALA A 172 16.89 -10.47 9.23
C ALA A 172 15.82 -10.96 10.21
N ALA A 173 14.66 -10.34 10.12
CA ALA A 173 13.53 -10.66 10.94
C ALA A 173 13.12 -12.14 10.79
N MET A 174 13.08 -12.64 9.55
CA MET A 174 12.77 -14.05 9.26
C MET A 174 13.95 -14.70 8.51
N SER A 175 14.43 -15.84 8.98
CA SER A 175 15.45 -16.58 8.25
C SER A 175 14.90 -17.10 6.92
N VAL A 176 15.77 -17.11 5.89
CA VAL A 176 15.41 -17.64 4.56
C VAL A 176 14.82 -19.06 4.64
N PRO A 177 15.39 -20.01 5.43
CA PRO A 177 14.80 -21.34 5.59
C PRO A 177 13.39 -21.35 6.17
N ALA A 178 13.08 -20.45 7.12
CA ALA A 178 11.73 -20.35 7.70
C ALA A 178 10.71 -19.83 6.68
N LEU A 179 11.08 -18.84 5.88
CA LEU A 179 10.26 -18.34 4.78
C LEU A 179 10.00 -19.42 3.72
N TRP A 180 11.05 -20.10 3.27
CA TRP A 180 10.93 -21.20 2.29
C TRP A 180 10.04 -22.33 2.80
N ARG A 181 10.17 -22.69 4.09
CA ARG A 181 9.30 -23.69 4.70
C ARG A 181 7.83 -23.26 4.63
N SER A 182 7.52 -22.02 4.97
CA SER A 182 6.14 -21.51 4.91
C SER A 182 5.58 -21.53 3.48
N ILE A 183 6.37 -21.09 2.50
CA ILE A 183 5.99 -21.12 1.08
C ILE A 183 5.69 -22.56 0.64
N LEU A 184 6.56 -23.51 0.98
CA LEU A 184 6.41 -24.91 0.61
C LEU A 184 5.17 -25.54 1.25
N VAL A 185 5.03 -25.43 2.58
CA VAL A 185 3.99 -26.12 3.36
C VAL A 185 2.60 -25.54 3.10
N GLN A 186 2.51 -24.22 2.89
CA GLN A 186 1.26 -23.50 2.62
C GLN A 186 0.97 -23.37 1.13
N HIS A 187 1.84 -23.87 0.24
CA HIS A 187 1.70 -23.70 -1.21
C HIS A 187 1.54 -22.25 -1.64
N LEU A 188 2.28 -21.31 -1.00
CA LEU A 188 2.10 -19.88 -1.24
C LEU A 188 2.60 -19.46 -2.61
N THR A 189 1.91 -18.52 -3.22
CA THR A 189 2.38 -17.79 -4.40
C THR A 189 2.92 -16.43 -3.96
N VAL A 190 4.23 -16.23 -4.07
CA VAL A 190 4.88 -14.94 -3.81
C VAL A 190 5.34 -14.38 -5.15
N ARG A 191 4.84 -13.19 -5.52
CA ARG A 191 5.22 -12.55 -6.79
C ARG A 191 5.57 -11.08 -6.58
N GLY A 192 6.85 -10.74 -6.85
CA GLY A 192 7.30 -9.36 -6.95
C GLY A 192 6.89 -8.73 -8.27
N PHE A 193 6.70 -7.40 -8.26
CA PHE A 193 6.41 -6.63 -9.47
C PHE A 193 6.92 -5.19 -9.34
N ILE A 194 7.26 -4.61 -10.48
CA ILE A 194 7.60 -3.20 -10.61
C ILE A 194 6.56 -2.58 -11.55
N ILE A 195 5.77 -1.68 -11.03
CA ILE A 195 4.58 -1.17 -11.73
C ILE A 195 4.90 -0.44 -13.05
N SER A 196 6.09 0.15 -13.17
CA SER A 196 6.52 0.79 -14.43
C SER A 196 6.61 -0.17 -15.62
N ASN A 197 6.68 -1.46 -15.39
CA ASN A 197 6.69 -2.48 -16.44
C ASN A 197 5.29 -2.79 -17.00
N HIS A 198 4.24 -2.16 -16.45
CA HIS A 198 2.84 -2.47 -16.73
C HIS A 198 2.01 -1.24 -17.09
N TRP A 199 2.65 -0.15 -17.58
CA TRP A 199 1.95 1.09 -17.94
C TRP A 199 0.89 0.90 -19.04
N ASP A 200 1.00 -0.14 -19.83
CA ASP A 200 -0.01 -0.55 -20.81
C ASP A 200 -1.36 -0.86 -20.18
N ARG A 201 -1.40 -1.25 -18.90
CA ARG A 201 -2.63 -1.53 -18.12
C ARG A 201 -3.21 -0.29 -17.42
N MET A 202 -2.54 0.87 -17.53
CA MET A 202 -3.03 2.11 -16.92
C MET A 202 -4.44 2.53 -17.40
N PRO A 203 -4.80 2.39 -18.69
CA PRO A 203 -6.15 2.69 -19.14
C PRO A 203 -7.23 1.83 -18.47
N ASP A 204 -6.97 0.53 -18.28
CA ASP A 204 -7.90 -0.40 -17.61
C ASP A 204 -8.13 0.01 -16.15
N PHE A 205 -7.04 0.34 -15.46
CA PHE A 205 -7.10 0.86 -14.10
C PHE A 205 -7.94 2.14 -14.00
N LEU A 206 -7.70 3.11 -14.87
CA LEU A 206 -8.44 4.38 -14.84
C LEU A 206 -9.91 4.16 -15.20
N ALA A 207 -10.25 3.28 -16.13
CA ALA A 207 -11.61 2.94 -16.49
C ALA A 207 -12.38 2.31 -15.31
N ASP A 208 -11.70 1.49 -14.51
CA ASP A 208 -12.29 0.86 -13.32
C ASP A 208 -12.38 1.81 -12.12
N VAL A 209 -11.31 2.55 -11.83
CA VAL A 209 -11.16 3.27 -10.55
C VAL A 209 -11.62 4.72 -10.60
N ALA A 210 -11.49 5.43 -11.73
CA ALA A 210 -11.86 6.84 -11.78
C ALA A 210 -13.35 7.10 -11.47
N PRO A 211 -14.30 6.29 -11.94
CA PRO A 211 -15.73 6.45 -11.55
C PRO A 211 -15.95 6.24 -10.04
N LYS A 212 -15.22 5.32 -9.41
CA LYS A 212 -15.32 5.04 -7.97
C LYS A 212 -14.76 6.20 -7.12
N VAL A 213 -13.72 6.87 -7.61
CA VAL A 213 -13.20 8.09 -6.97
C VAL A 213 -14.15 9.24 -7.15
N ALA A 214 -14.67 9.47 -8.36
CA ALA A 214 -15.62 10.55 -8.66
C ALA A 214 -16.93 10.43 -7.85
N SER A 215 -17.43 9.21 -7.64
CA SER A 215 -18.61 8.94 -6.82
C SER A 215 -18.35 8.99 -5.31
N GLY A 216 -17.09 9.10 -4.88
CA GLY A 216 -16.70 9.02 -3.47
C GLY A 216 -16.79 7.62 -2.87
N GLN A 217 -16.94 6.58 -3.68
CA GLN A 217 -16.86 5.20 -3.23
C GLN A 217 -15.43 4.88 -2.74
N ILE A 218 -14.41 5.35 -3.45
CA ILE A 218 -13.02 5.34 -2.99
C ILE A 218 -12.70 6.68 -2.36
N LYS A 219 -12.42 6.68 -1.06
CA LYS A 219 -12.03 7.85 -0.29
C LYS A 219 -10.57 8.18 -0.53
N VAL A 220 -10.27 9.49 -0.57
CA VAL A 220 -8.93 10.01 -0.80
C VAL A 220 -8.52 10.83 0.40
N VAL A 221 -7.35 10.54 0.96
CA VAL A 221 -6.74 11.32 2.04
C VAL A 221 -5.35 11.75 1.60
N GLU A 222 -5.10 13.05 1.64
CA GLU A 222 -3.86 13.68 1.19
C GLU A 222 -3.31 14.58 2.31
N ASP A 223 -2.01 14.50 2.53
CA ASP A 223 -1.25 15.37 3.42
C ASP A 223 -0.45 16.34 2.56
N ILE A 224 -0.82 17.64 2.58
CA ILE A 224 -0.33 18.62 1.61
C ILE A 224 0.54 19.67 2.32
N ALA A 225 1.86 19.58 2.17
CA ALA A 225 2.79 20.63 2.55
C ALA A 225 2.72 21.78 1.53
N GLN A 226 2.91 23.03 2.01
CA GLN A 226 2.89 24.22 1.16
C GLN A 226 4.31 24.68 0.87
N GLY A 227 4.61 25.02 -0.39
CA GLY A 227 5.90 25.55 -0.83
C GLY A 227 6.98 24.49 -1.06
N LEU A 228 7.83 24.72 -2.06
CA LEU A 228 8.93 23.83 -2.42
C LEU A 228 9.97 23.69 -1.29
N GLU A 229 10.15 24.73 -0.52
CA GLU A 229 11.07 24.77 0.63
C GLU A 229 10.72 23.74 1.71
N ASN A 230 9.47 23.32 1.80
CA ASN A 230 9.00 22.30 2.74
C ASN A 230 9.08 20.86 2.19
N ALA A 231 9.45 20.67 0.93
CA ALA A 231 9.56 19.34 0.33
C ALA A 231 10.56 18.42 1.05
N PRO A 232 11.78 18.89 1.47
CA PRO A 232 12.70 18.06 2.24
C PRO A 232 12.12 17.60 3.58
N ALA A 233 11.47 18.49 4.33
CA ALA A 233 10.87 18.16 5.62
C ALA A 233 9.69 17.19 5.47
N ALA A 234 8.85 17.37 4.45
CA ALA A 234 7.75 16.47 4.12
C ALA A 234 8.26 15.06 3.73
N PHE A 235 9.35 14.99 2.97
CA PHE A 235 9.97 13.72 2.60
C PHE A 235 10.59 12.97 3.80
N ILE A 236 11.30 13.69 4.66
CA ILE A 236 11.82 13.13 5.92
C ILE A 236 10.65 12.61 6.77
N GLY A 237 9.57 13.39 6.89
CA GLY A 237 8.36 13.00 7.60
C GLY A 237 7.72 11.74 7.04
N LEU A 238 7.73 11.58 5.72
CA LEU A 238 7.26 10.34 5.06
C LEU A 238 8.09 9.12 5.49
N LEU A 239 9.43 9.24 5.51
CA LEU A 239 10.34 8.16 5.90
C LEU A 239 10.20 7.80 7.40
N GLU A 240 9.79 8.73 8.22
CA GLU A 240 9.49 8.54 9.65
C GLU A 240 8.04 8.13 9.90
N GLY A 241 7.21 8.06 8.87
CA GLY A 241 5.80 7.69 8.95
C GLY A 241 4.94 8.74 9.68
N ARG A 242 5.28 10.03 9.58
CA ARG A 242 4.49 11.13 10.16
C ARG A 242 3.28 11.51 9.31
N ASN A 243 3.37 11.36 8.00
CA ASN A 243 2.29 11.71 7.06
C ASN A 243 1.03 10.84 7.27
N VAL A 244 -0.11 11.41 6.92
CA VAL A 244 -1.41 10.72 6.88
C VAL A 244 -1.93 10.71 5.45
N GLY A 245 -2.15 9.52 4.90
CA GLY A 245 -2.52 9.40 3.48
C GLY A 245 -1.35 9.65 2.52
N LYS A 246 -1.64 10.23 1.36
CA LYS A 246 -0.65 10.57 0.34
C LYS A 246 0.03 11.91 0.65
N GLN A 247 1.35 11.87 0.91
CA GLN A 247 2.15 13.09 1.04
C GLN A 247 2.28 13.79 -0.31
N LEU A 248 1.94 15.05 -0.35
CA LEU A 248 2.07 15.97 -1.49
C LEU A 248 2.77 17.26 -1.05
N VAL A 249 3.29 17.99 -2.03
CA VAL A 249 3.79 19.36 -1.85
C VAL A 249 3.13 20.26 -2.89
N LYS A 250 2.41 21.28 -2.44
CA LYS A 250 1.83 22.29 -3.32
C LYS A 250 2.84 23.40 -3.53
N LEU A 251 3.26 23.65 -4.77
CA LEU A 251 4.33 24.58 -5.11
C LEU A 251 3.85 26.04 -5.25
N VAL A 252 2.59 26.24 -5.65
CA VAL A 252 1.97 27.55 -5.90
C VAL A 252 0.51 27.55 -5.43
#